data_fd3b62b4383ec1aa9b01e9928a609de9
#
_entry.id   fd3b62b4383ec1aa9b01e9928a609de9
#
_cell.length_a   1.000
_cell.length_b   1.000
_cell.length_c   1.000
_cell.angle_alpha   90.00
_cell.angle_beta   90.00
_cell.angle_gamma   90.00
#
_symmetry.space_group_name_H-M   'P 1'
#
loop_
_entity.id
_entity.type
_entity.pdbx_description
1 polymer ?
#
loop_
_entity_poly.entity_id
_entity_poly.type
_entity_poly.pdbx_seq_one_letter_code
_entity_poly.pdbx_strand_id
1 'polypeptide(L)'
;MSANHKRMTANFKFLSLALLLSLAPTALWAGPQAPDFGPNVFVFDPSMSSVAIQQQIDQVYAIQQHSEFGTARDALLFLPGGYNVDVPIGFYTQVLGLGATPDAVHITGNVHADASLPRNNATCTFWRAAENFSVTPSGGSMQWAVSQAAPFRRMHIDGNLVLHQNHGWASGGWMSDTLVDGTVDSGSQQQWIARNSQWGKWTGASWNMVFVGDLTPPAGEWPLPPYTKVAAVPVVREKPFLYVDARGNYLVRLPALRHDSSGITWRGGVTAGRSIPLNRFFIAHPGDTASALNAQLAKGSDLLFTPGIYELTEPIRVTRPRTVVLGLGFATLKPINGTAALTTADVDGVIVAGLLIDAGPVESPVLVEVGPQGSHANHARNPICLDDIFFRVGGAGVGRAVVDLRINSNDTIVDHTWIWRADHGSGVGWNLNTSANGLVVNGNRVTAYGLFVEHHQQYEVLWNGNAGRTYFYQSEIPYDPPDQASYSSGVDAKGLRIDGWASYKVAAGVVSHEAWGLGIYSVFRHPNVVLTRAIEVPNTPDVRFHHMITIALDNLGEISHVIDDAGGAATARPHVMQKLAEFP
;
A
#
# COMPACT_ATOMS: atom_id res chain seq x y z
N MET A 1 109.00 -34.53 25.07
CA MET A 1 109.04 -35.65 24.10
C MET A 1 107.61 -36.06 23.88
N SER A 2 107.17 -35.95 22.68
CA SER A 2 105.81 -35.90 22.16
C SER A 2 105.04 -37.22 22.30
N ALA A 3 103.83 -37.20 22.76
CA ALA A 3 102.90 -38.32 22.67
C ALA A 3 101.60 -37.86 21.99
N ASN A 4 101.42 -38.43 20.82
CA ASN A 4 100.23 -38.23 19.97
C ASN A 4 98.98 -38.93 20.55
N HIS A 5 97.89 -38.23 20.75
CA HIS A 5 96.59 -38.82 21.01
C HIS A 5 95.65 -38.62 19.80
N LYS A 6 95.34 -39.70 19.11
CA LYS A 6 94.31 -39.80 18.10
C LYS A 6 92.94 -39.82 18.80
N ARG A 7 92.08 -38.85 18.50
CA ARG A 7 90.65 -38.92 18.84
C ARG A 7 89.86 -39.50 17.65
N MET A 8 89.10 -40.57 17.92
CA MET A 8 88.08 -41.12 17.05
C MET A 8 86.84 -40.31 17.19
N THR A 9 86.30 -39.76 16.11
CA THR A 9 85.02 -39.10 16.03
C THR A 9 83.98 -40.09 15.51
N ALA A 10 83.00 -40.40 16.35
CA ALA A 10 81.83 -41.18 15.95
C ALA A 10 80.79 -40.24 15.34
N ASN A 11 80.41 -40.51 14.09
CA ASN A 11 79.36 -39.81 13.39
C ASN A 11 77.98 -40.39 13.79
N PHE A 12 77.18 -39.64 14.56
CA PHE A 12 75.76 -39.89 14.75
C PHE A 12 74.97 -39.15 13.65
N LYS A 13 74.34 -39.90 12.73
CA LYS A 13 73.37 -39.37 11.80
C LYS A 13 71.99 -39.25 12.51
N PHE A 14 71.58 -38.03 12.80
CA PHE A 14 70.16 -37.74 13.19
C PHE A 14 69.26 -37.77 11.95
N LEU A 15 68.37 -38.74 11.92
CA LEU A 15 67.25 -38.76 10.94
C LEU A 15 66.16 -37.82 11.44
N SER A 16 66.05 -36.62 10.86
CA SER A 16 64.91 -35.70 11.12
C SER A 16 63.72 -36.16 10.30
N LEU A 17 62.72 -36.72 10.97
CA LEU A 17 61.42 -37.02 10.39
C LEU A 17 60.62 -35.72 10.35
N ALA A 18 60.55 -35.06 9.19
CA ALA A 18 59.70 -33.91 8.98
C ALA A 18 58.22 -34.38 8.77
N LEU A 19 57.39 -34.16 9.79
CA LEU A 19 55.94 -34.37 9.71
C LEU A 19 55.36 -33.22 8.89
N LEU A 20 55.06 -33.44 7.61
CA LEU A 20 54.26 -32.52 6.78
C LEU A 20 52.81 -32.61 7.21
N LEU A 21 52.37 -31.70 8.09
CA LEU A 21 50.93 -31.41 8.28
C LEU A 21 50.44 -30.74 7.00
N SER A 22 49.71 -31.48 6.18
CA SER A 22 48.88 -30.90 5.11
C SER A 22 47.70 -30.15 5.74
N LEU A 23 47.82 -28.84 5.88
CA LEU A 23 46.69 -27.94 6.08
C LEU A 23 45.84 -28.01 4.80
N ALA A 24 44.81 -28.84 4.81
CA ALA A 24 43.74 -28.72 3.81
C ALA A 24 43.13 -27.31 3.98
N PRO A 25 42.97 -26.52 2.91
CA PRO A 25 42.24 -25.29 3.02
C PRO A 25 40.80 -25.61 3.42
N THR A 26 40.41 -25.25 4.63
CA THR A 26 38.98 -25.16 4.99
C THR A 26 38.40 -24.13 4.04
N ALA A 27 37.68 -24.61 3.02
CA ALA A 27 36.83 -23.76 2.22
C ALA A 27 35.85 -23.09 3.20
N LEU A 28 36.10 -21.84 3.54
CA LEU A 28 35.12 -20.97 4.14
C LEU A 28 33.95 -20.99 3.15
N TRP A 29 32.88 -21.64 3.54
CA TRP A 29 31.60 -21.47 2.86
C TRP A 29 31.25 -19.98 2.97
N ALA A 30 31.53 -19.22 1.92
CA ALA A 30 30.94 -17.92 1.76
C ALA A 30 29.43 -18.17 1.68
N GLY A 31 28.73 -17.80 2.71
CA GLY A 31 27.27 -17.79 2.67
C GLY A 31 26.78 -17.02 1.44
N PRO A 32 25.55 -17.22 0.99
CA PRO A 32 25.06 -16.51 -0.18
C PRO A 32 25.31 -15.02 0.01
N GLN A 33 25.98 -14.40 -0.97
CA GLN A 33 26.30 -12.98 -0.93
C GLN A 33 24.97 -12.22 -0.87
N ALA A 34 24.84 -11.28 0.08
CA ALA A 34 23.65 -10.44 0.19
C ALA A 34 23.42 -9.73 -1.15
N PRO A 35 22.17 -9.66 -1.64
CA PRO A 35 21.84 -8.93 -2.86
C PRO A 35 22.22 -7.46 -2.72
N ASP A 36 22.63 -6.85 -3.82
CA ASP A 36 22.79 -5.40 -3.87
C ASP A 36 21.40 -4.75 -4.02
N PHE A 37 20.90 -4.17 -2.95
CA PHE A 37 19.66 -3.40 -2.95
C PHE A 37 19.88 -1.89 -3.06
N GLY A 38 21.13 -1.44 -3.23
CA GLY A 38 21.48 -0.02 -3.28
C GLY A 38 21.54 0.65 -1.91
N PRO A 39 21.90 1.95 -1.88
CA PRO A 39 22.27 2.67 -0.65
C PRO A 39 21.08 3.00 0.28
N ASN A 40 19.86 2.95 -0.22
CA ASN A 40 18.65 3.33 0.54
C ASN A 40 17.93 2.11 1.14
N VAL A 41 18.60 0.96 1.16
CA VAL A 41 18.12 -0.26 1.82
C VAL A 41 19.08 -0.64 2.94
N PHE A 42 18.57 -0.60 4.16
CA PHE A 42 19.33 -0.93 5.36
C PHE A 42 18.92 -2.34 5.82
N VAL A 43 19.86 -3.28 5.77
CA VAL A 43 19.62 -4.67 6.21
C VAL A 43 20.22 -4.84 7.59
N PHE A 44 19.37 -5.08 8.59
CA PHE A 44 19.76 -5.30 9.97
C PHE A 44 19.87 -6.79 10.26
N ASP A 45 21.02 -7.17 10.80
CA ASP A 45 21.32 -8.52 11.25
C ASP A 45 21.26 -8.58 12.80
N PRO A 46 20.67 -9.60 13.42
CA PRO A 46 20.56 -9.70 14.87
C PRO A 46 21.91 -9.78 15.61
N SER A 47 23.01 -10.00 14.90
CA SER A 47 24.37 -9.92 15.47
C SER A 47 24.92 -8.50 15.58
N MET A 48 24.30 -7.52 14.90
CA MET A 48 24.67 -6.11 15.03
C MET A 48 24.28 -5.58 16.41
N SER A 49 25.06 -4.63 16.94
CA SER A 49 24.68 -3.98 18.22
C SER A 49 23.42 -3.13 18.04
N SER A 50 22.53 -3.16 19.04
CA SER A 50 21.32 -2.31 19.04
C SER A 50 21.66 -0.83 18.87
N VAL A 51 22.80 -0.37 19.38
CA VAL A 51 23.25 1.03 19.23
C VAL A 51 23.55 1.34 17.75
N ALA A 52 24.22 0.44 17.03
CA ALA A 52 24.54 0.66 15.63
C ALA A 52 23.27 0.63 14.74
N ILE A 53 22.34 -0.28 15.03
CA ILE A 53 21.04 -0.33 14.36
C ILE A 53 20.26 0.96 14.62
N GLN A 54 20.14 1.39 15.88
CA GLN A 54 19.44 2.59 16.27
C GLN A 54 19.97 3.85 15.58
N GLN A 55 21.31 3.99 15.52
CA GLN A 55 21.93 5.12 14.81
C GLN A 55 21.52 5.21 13.34
N GLN A 56 21.37 4.09 12.63
CA GLN A 56 20.93 4.08 11.24
C GLN A 56 19.45 4.41 11.13
N ILE A 57 18.61 3.88 12.02
CA ILE A 57 17.17 4.20 12.08
C ILE A 57 16.99 5.70 12.32
N ASP A 58 17.70 6.27 13.30
CA ASP A 58 17.62 7.68 13.64
C ASP A 58 18.04 8.59 12.47
N GLN A 59 19.07 8.19 11.72
CA GLN A 59 19.53 8.93 10.53
C GLN A 59 18.45 8.96 9.43
N VAL A 60 17.81 7.83 9.15
CA VAL A 60 16.70 7.76 8.19
C VAL A 60 15.53 8.61 8.68
N TYR A 61 15.14 8.45 9.94
CA TYR A 61 14.02 9.20 10.50
C TYR A 61 14.27 10.70 10.52
N ALA A 62 15.47 11.15 10.84
CA ALA A 62 15.82 12.58 10.81
C ALA A 62 15.59 13.24 9.45
N ILE A 63 15.73 12.47 8.36
CA ILE A 63 15.43 12.93 6.99
C ILE A 63 13.92 12.84 6.72
N GLN A 64 13.29 11.73 7.08
CA GLN A 64 11.97 11.36 6.61
C GLN A 64 10.80 11.88 7.47
N GLN A 65 11.05 12.31 8.72
CA GLN A 65 9.97 12.75 9.62
C GLN A 65 9.13 13.92 9.09
N HIS A 66 9.73 14.78 8.22
CA HIS A 66 9.08 15.96 7.65
C HIS A 66 9.13 15.98 6.12
N SER A 67 9.51 14.87 5.48
CA SER A 67 9.72 14.77 4.03
C SER A 67 8.46 14.44 3.23
N GLU A 68 7.33 15.08 3.52
CA GLU A 68 6.06 14.78 2.87
C GLU A 68 6.13 14.79 1.33
N PHE A 69 6.90 15.71 0.76
CA PHE A 69 7.14 15.80 -0.69
C PHE A 69 8.62 15.63 -1.06
N GLY A 70 9.41 15.04 -0.15
CA GLY A 70 10.82 14.80 -0.36
C GLY A 70 11.11 13.73 -1.41
N THR A 71 12.35 13.68 -1.86
CA THR A 71 12.81 12.74 -2.88
C THR A 71 13.40 11.45 -2.32
N ALA A 72 13.78 11.42 -1.03
CA ALA A 72 14.32 10.24 -0.38
C ALA A 72 13.26 9.13 -0.26
N ARG A 73 13.71 7.89 -0.38
CA ARG A 73 12.93 6.66 -0.26
C ARG A 73 13.81 5.65 0.45
N ASP A 74 13.30 5.01 1.50
CA ASP A 74 14.11 4.13 2.34
C ASP A 74 13.38 2.83 2.71
N ALA A 75 14.13 1.73 2.84
CA ALA A 75 13.63 0.47 3.35
C ALA A 75 14.54 -0.03 4.48
N LEU A 76 13.92 -0.30 5.64
CA LEU A 76 14.55 -0.88 6.82
C LEU A 76 14.18 -2.37 6.88
N LEU A 77 15.10 -3.24 6.54
CA LEU A 77 14.89 -4.68 6.41
C LEU A 77 15.52 -5.41 7.60
N PHE A 78 14.74 -6.18 8.34
CA PHE A 78 15.20 -6.93 9.50
C PHE A 78 15.31 -8.41 9.17
N LEU A 79 16.50 -8.99 9.24
CA LEU A 79 16.71 -10.44 9.11
C LEU A 79 16.04 -11.20 10.28
N PRO A 80 15.72 -12.50 10.12
CA PRO A 80 15.16 -13.29 11.20
C PRO A 80 16.00 -13.23 12.49
N GLY A 81 15.35 -12.89 13.61
CA GLY A 81 15.98 -12.76 14.94
C GLY A 81 15.28 -11.72 15.81
N GLY A 82 15.89 -11.43 16.96
CA GLY A 82 15.40 -10.49 17.96
C GLY A 82 16.17 -9.18 17.96
N TYR A 83 15.47 -8.07 18.13
CA TYR A 83 16.02 -6.70 18.13
C TYR A 83 15.48 -5.91 19.31
N ASN A 84 16.31 -5.08 19.91
CA ASN A 84 15.89 -4.16 20.97
C ASN A 84 16.18 -2.73 20.49
N VAL A 85 15.17 -2.12 19.86
CA VAL A 85 15.29 -0.82 19.17
C VAL A 85 13.97 -0.05 19.24
N ASP A 86 14.07 1.26 19.00
CA ASP A 86 12.95 2.17 18.77
C ASP A 86 12.91 2.53 17.27
N VAL A 87 11.78 2.27 16.61
CA VAL A 87 11.66 2.44 15.16
C VAL A 87 10.56 3.44 14.83
N PRO A 88 10.85 4.75 14.88
CA PRO A 88 9.96 5.76 14.35
C PRO A 88 9.94 5.68 12.81
N ILE A 89 8.74 5.71 12.22
CA ILE A 89 8.57 5.55 10.77
C ILE A 89 8.14 6.89 10.15
N GLY A 90 9.02 7.46 9.33
CA GLY A 90 8.78 8.70 8.59
C GLY A 90 8.15 8.47 7.21
N PHE A 91 8.01 9.54 6.43
CA PHE A 91 7.52 9.48 5.05
C PHE A 91 8.42 8.58 4.20
N TYR A 92 7.82 7.87 3.23
CA TYR A 92 8.50 6.99 2.26
C TYR A 92 9.45 5.97 2.89
N THR A 93 9.15 5.58 4.13
CA THR A 93 9.93 4.56 4.85
C THR A 93 9.11 3.29 4.99
N GLN A 94 9.64 2.18 4.50
CA GLN A 94 9.09 0.84 4.72
C GLN A 94 9.94 0.11 5.76
N VAL A 95 9.29 -0.42 6.80
CA VAL A 95 9.89 -1.38 7.73
C VAL A 95 9.37 -2.76 7.37
N LEU A 96 10.28 -3.69 7.08
CA LEU A 96 9.92 -5.04 6.62
C LEU A 96 10.76 -6.10 7.36
N GLY A 97 10.08 -7.05 7.99
CA GLY A 97 10.71 -8.26 8.50
C GLY A 97 10.94 -9.27 7.37
N LEU A 98 12.18 -9.77 7.26
CA LEU A 98 12.57 -10.77 6.27
C LEU A 98 12.36 -12.21 6.78
N GLY A 99 11.43 -12.41 7.68
CA GLY A 99 11.01 -13.72 8.16
C GLY A 99 10.02 -14.40 7.22
N ALA A 100 9.97 -15.75 7.26
CA ALA A 100 8.91 -16.51 6.56
C ALA A 100 7.54 -16.33 7.23
N THR A 101 7.52 -15.93 8.49
CA THR A 101 6.36 -15.50 9.28
C THR A 101 6.71 -14.25 10.06
N PRO A 102 5.73 -13.45 10.50
CA PRO A 102 5.99 -12.27 11.34
C PRO A 102 6.84 -12.59 12.58
N ASP A 103 6.58 -13.69 13.26
CA ASP A 103 7.26 -14.08 14.49
C ASP A 103 8.73 -14.47 14.31
N ALA A 104 9.18 -14.65 13.06
CA ALA A 104 10.59 -14.90 12.79
C ALA A 104 11.47 -13.65 12.97
N VAL A 105 10.87 -12.46 12.98
CA VAL A 105 11.52 -11.17 13.25
C VAL A 105 10.80 -10.54 14.43
N HIS A 106 11.48 -10.36 15.55
CA HIS A 106 10.88 -9.85 16.78
C HIS A 106 11.56 -8.57 17.24
N ILE A 107 10.79 -7.49 17.36
CA ILE A 107 11.25 -6.20 17.90
C ILE A 107 10.71 -6.02 19.31
N THR A 108 11.62 -6.01 20.30
CA THR A 108 11.31 -5.56 21.66
C THR A 108 11.68 -4.09 21.76
N GLY A 109 10.71 -3.24 22.05
CA GLY A 109 10.90 -1.78 22.04
C GLY A 109 9.67 -1.09 21.45
N ASN A 110 9.87 -0.06 20.64
CA ASN A 110 8.74 0.59 19.98
C ASN A 110 8.89 0.51 18.46
N VAL A 111 7.76 0.43 17.79
CA VAL A 111 7.63 0.73 16.36
C VAL A 111 6.44 1.67 16.27
N HIS A 112 6.60 2.84 15.68
CA HIS A 112 5.53 3.82 15.73
C HIS A 112 5.51 4.78 14.55
N ALA A 113 4.31 5.24 14.22
CA ALA A 113 4.07 6.36 13.33
C ALA A 113 3.44 7.49 14.14
N ASP A 114 4.12 8.63 14.16
CA ASP A 114 3.67 9.82 14.88
C ASP A 114 2.95 10.79 13.94
N ALA A 115 2.00 11.53 14.51
CA ALA A 115 1.27 12.55 13.79
C ALA A 115 2.21 13.65 13.25
N SER A 116 2.11 13.91 11.96
CA SER A 116 3.01 14.84 11.25
C SER A 116 2.64 16.33 11.43
N LEU A 117 1.40 16.61 11.85
CA LEU A 117 0.88 17.96 12.00
C LEU A 117 0.71 18.38 13.48
N PRO A 118 0.63 19.69 13.78
CA PRO A 118 0.40 20.18 15.16
C PRO A 118 -0.86 19.59 15.81
N ARG A 119 -0.88 19.55 17.14
CA ARG A 119 -2.01 19.04 17.96
C ARG A 119 -2.30 17.56 17.73
N ASN A 120 -1.25 16.75 17.52
CA ASN A 120 -1.33 15.31 17.28
C ASN A 120 -2.20 14.93 16.08
N ASN A 121 -2.29 15.83 15.10
CA ASN A 121 -3.09 15.61 13.90
C ASN A 121 -2.28 14.78 12.86
N ALA A 122 -2.78 13.60 12.53
CA ALA A 122 -2.17 12.65 11.61
C ALA A 122 -2.79 12.66 10.21
N THR A 123 -3.64 13.65 9.88
CA THR A 123 -4.34 13.68 8.57
C THR A 123 -3.42 13.79 7.37
N CYS A 124 -2.14 14.19 7.55
CA CYS A 124 -1.10 14.15 6.52
C CYS A 124 0.02 13.14 6.84
N THR A 125 -0.25 12.10 7.62
CA THR A 125 0.74 11.08 7.99
C THR A 125 0.69 9.91 7.01
N PHE A 126 1.17 10.14 5.77
CA PHE A 126 1.10 9.24 4.63
C PHE A 126 2.39 8.46 4.38
N TRP A 127 2.37 7.55 3.37
CA TRP A 127 3.51 6.89 2.73
C TRP A 127 4.52 6.30 3.71
N ARG A 128 4.04 5.45 4.60
CA ARG A 128 4.86 4.68 5.54
C ARG A 128 4.30 3.29 5.70
N ALA A 129 5.16 2.28 5.87
CA ALA A 129 4.71 0.90 5.92
C ALA A 129 5.38 0.12 7.05
N ALA A 130 4.60 -0.77 7.69
CA ALA A 130 5.08 -1.76 8.64
C ALA A 130 4.57 -3.14 8.20
N GLU A 131 5.51 -4.07 7.90
CA GLU A 131 5.16 -5.33 7.25
C GLU A 131 5.97 -6.51 7.78
N ASN A 132 5.30 -7.62 8.09
CA ASN A 132 5.87 -8.95 8.30
C ASN A 132 6.87 -9.07 9.47
N PHE A 133 6.57 -8.49 10.63
CA PHE A 133 7.33 -8.68 11.86
C PHE A 133 6.43 -8.64 13.10
N SER A 134 6.97 -9.09 14.23
CA SER A 134 6.31 -9.02 15.53
C SER A 134 6.91 -7.94 16.41
N VAL A 135 6.08 -7.35 17.28
CA VAL A 135 6.47 -6.28 18.20
C VAL A 135 5.94 -6.57 19.59
N THR A 136 6.83 -6.54 20.60
CA THR A 136 6.42 -6.35 22.01
C THR A 136 6.71 -4.91 22.40
N PRO A 137 5.67 -4.03 22.41
CA PRO A 137 5.86 -2.60 22.70
C PRO A 137 6.30 -2.37 24.14
N SER A 138 7.37 -1.59 24.37
CA SER A 138 7.91 -1.32 25.71
C SER A 138 6.91 -0.66 26.67
N GLY A 139 5.95 0.11 26.15
CA GLY A 139 4.85 0.73 26.89
C GLY A 139 3.54 -0.09 26.86
N GLY A 140 3.56 -1.34 26.34
CA GLY A 140 2.38 -2.19 26.19
C GLY A 140 1.46 -1.79 25.04
N SER A 141 1.77 -0.72 24.30
CA SER A 141 0.97 -0.24 23.17
C SER A 141 1.84 0.28 22.05
N MET A 142 1.59 -0.19 20.83
CA MET A 142 2.17 0.33 19.59
C MET A 142 1.28 1.45 19.06
N GLN A 143 1.86 2.60 18.70
CA GLN A 143 1.14 3.73 18.08
C GLN A 143 1.27 3.66 16.56
N TRP A 144 0.14 3.69 15.87
CA TRP A 144 0.06 3.76 14.41
C TRP A 144 -0.90 4.88 13.99
N ALA A 145 -0.48 6.14 14.23
CA ALA A 145 -1.26 7.33 13.96
C ALA A 145 -1.02 7.78 12.50
N VAL A 146 -1.80 7.21 11.59
CA VAL A 146 -1.60 7.38 10.13
C VAL A 146 -2.89 7.79 9.43
N SER A 147 -2.72 8.21 8.19
CA SER A 147 -3.77 8.37 7.19
C SER A 147 -3.49 7.49 5.97
N GLN A 148 -3.96 7.86 4.79
CA GLN A 148 -3.93 7.05 3.58
C GLN A 148 -2.50 6.58 3.20
N ALA A 149 -2.40 5.54 2.37
CA ALA A 149 -1.14 4.97 1.88
C ALA A 149 -0.15 4.56 2.98
N ALA A 150 -0.68 3.97 4.04
CA ALA A 150 0.10 3.48 5.17
C ALA A 150 -0.17 1.97 5.44
N PRO A 151 0.37 1.07 4.60
CA PRO A 151 0.19 -0.37 4.77
C PRO A 151 0.62 -0.88 6.14
N PHE A 152 -0.26 -1.62 6.80
CA PHE A 152 0.00 -2.37 8.01
C PHE A 152 -0.37 -3.82 7.76
N ARG A 153 0.62 -4.62 7.34
CA ARG A 153 0.39 -5.97 6.82
C ARG A 153 1.18 -7.04 7.53
N ARG A 154 0.53 -8.17 7.82
CA ARG A 154 1.21 -9.34 8.38
C ARG A 154 2.01 -8.99 9.63
N MET A 155 1.40 -8.27 10.53
CA MET A 155 2.00 -7.86 11.80
C MET A 155 1.52 -8.76 12.93
N HIS A 156 2.35 -8.94 13.93
CA HIS A 156 1.96 -9.50 15.23
C HIS A 156 2.31 -8.51 16.33
N ILE A 157 1.30 -7.99 16.99
CA ILE A 157 1.49 -7.06 18.11
C ILE A 157 1.18 -7.79 19.42
N ASP A 158 2.23 -8.13 20.16
CA ASP A 158 2.15 -8.67 21.53
C ASP A 158 1.89 -7.51 22.51
N GLY A 159 0.68 -6.97 22.45
CA GLY A 159 0.24 -5.78 23.17
C GLY A 159 -0.97 -5.14 22.52
N ASN A 160 -1.14 -3.84 22.77
CA ASN A 160 -2.22 -3.05 22.16
C ASN A 160 -1.73 -2.31 20.91
N LEU A 161 -2.69 -1.94 20.05
CA LEU A 161 -2.47 -1.09 18.88
C LEU A 161 -3.36 0.15 18.99
N VAL A 162 -2.77 1.35 18.91
CA VAL A 162 -3.48 2.63 18.98
C VAL A 162 -3.37 3.33 17.63
N LEU A 163 -4.52 3.60 16.98
CA LEU A 163 -4.60 4.13 15.62
C LEU A 163 -4.66 5.67 15.56
N HIS A 164 -4.34 6.32 16.64
CA HIS A 164 -4.31 7.78 16.75
C HIS A 164 -3.21 8.23 17.72
N GLN A 165 -2.86 9.49 17.72
CA GLN A 165 -1.98 10.09 18.72
C GLN A 165 -2.79 11.02 19.63
N ASN A 166 -2.88 10.70 20.92
CA ASN A 166 -3.55 11.51 21.92
C ASN A 166 -4.93 12.06 21.48
N HIS A 167 -5.74 11.24 20.82
CA HIS A 167 -7.04 11.62 20.24
C HIS A 167 -7.00 12.75 19.21
N GLY A 168 -5.84 13.04 18.60
CA GLY A 168 -5.74 13.89 17.42
C GLY A 168 -6.36 13.22 16.19
N TRP A 169 -6.71 14.01 15.20
CA TRP A 169 -7.36 13.50 14.00
C TRP A 169 -6.45 12.60 13.15
N ALA A 170 -7.05 11.63 12.50
CA ALA A 170 -6.42 10.76 11.52
C ALA A 170 -7.49 10.31 10.52
N SER A 171 -7.20 10.31 9.22
CA SER A 171 -8.24 10.28 8.18
C SER A 171 -8.31 8.99 7.38
N GLY A 172 -7.95 7.87 7.98
CA GLY A 172 -8.13 6.59 7.35
C GLY A 172 -6.86 5.74 7.30
N GLY A 173 -7.02 4.45 7.23
CA GLY A 173 -5.90 3.54 7.14
C GLY A 173 -6.32 2.11 6.82
N TRP A 174 -5.30 1.28 6.73
CA TRP A 174 -5.38 -0.10 6.27
C TRP A 174 -4.65 -1.06 7.21
N MET A 175 -5.32 -2.18 7.53
CA MET A 175 -4.70 -3.31 8.21
C MET A 175 -5.12 -4.62 7.55
N SER A 176 -4.17 -5.53 7.30
CA SER A 176 -4.49 -6.87 6.80
C SER A 176 -3.57 -7.96 7.32
N ASP A 177 -4.09 -9.18 7.39
CA ASP A 177 -3.34 -10.39 7.78
C ASP A 177 -2.57 -10.21 9.11
N THR A 178 -3.15 -9.47 10.05
CA THR A 178 -2.51 -8.96 11.27
C THR A 178 -3.16 -9.53 12.53
N LEU A 179 -2.35 -9.87 13.52
CA LEU A 179 -2.76 -10.27 14.87
C LEU A 179 -2.37 -9.20 15.89
N VAL A 180 -3.34 -8.77 16.69
CA VAL A 180 -3.12 -7.92 17.86
C VAL A 180 -3.62 -8.67 19.09
N ASP A 181 -2.73 -9.07 20.00
CA ASP A 181 -3.12 -9.88 21.16
C ASP A 181 -4.00 -9.08 22.15
N GLY A 182 -3.77 -7.79 22.24
CA GLY A 182 -4.51 -6.86 23.09
C GLY A 182 -5.66 -6.16 22.39
N THR A 183 -5.80 -4.89 22.71
CA THR A 183 -6.86 -4.01 22.21
C THR A 183 -6.37 -3.19 21.03
N VAL A 184 -7.17 -3.13 19.97
CA VAL A 184 -7.07 -2.10 18.94
C VAL A 184 -7.94 -0.93 19.38
N ASP A 185 -7.33 0.23 19.60
CA ASP A 185 -8.03 1.48 19.90
C ASP A 185 -8.03 2.39 18.67
N SER A 186 -9.17 2.46 17.98
CA SER A 186 -9.31 3.37 16.85
C SER A 186 -9.55 4.82 17.25
N GLY A 187 -10.05 5.07 18.47
CA GLY A 187 -10.24 6.41 19.07
C GLY A 187 -10.81 7.44 18.11
N SER A 188 -10.01 8.44 17.79
CA SER A 188 -10.32 9.53 16.87
C SER A 188 -10.01 9.24 15.40
N GLN A 189 -9.57 8.04 15.05
CA GLN A 189 -9.42 7.63 13.65
C GLN A 189 -10.78 7.73 12.94
N GLN A 190 -10.84 8.53 11.89
CA GLN A 190 -12.10 8.87 11.24
C GLN A 190 -12.70 7.66 10.52
N GLN A 191 -11.84 6.85 9.89
CA GLN A 191 -12.25 5.69 9.12
C GLN A 191 -11.13 4.67 9.03
N TRP A 192 -11.47 3.40 8.89
CA TRP A 192 -10.49 2.32 8.87
C TRP A 192 -11.04 1.09 8.18
N ILE A 193 -10.17 0.35 7.49
CA ILE A 193 -10.46 -1.00 7.06
C ILE A 193 -9.50 -2.01 7.68
N ALA A 194 -10.05 -3.09 8.22
CA ALA A 194 -9.32 -4.31 8.56
C ALA A 194 -9.77 -5.45 7.65
N ARG A 195 -8.83 -6.27 7.19
CA ARG A 195 -9.11 -7.42 6.34
C ARG A 195 -8.32 -8.66 6.79
N ASN A 196 -9.03 -9.79 6.98
CA ASN A 196 -8.41 -11.06 7.39
C ASN A 196 -7.50 -10.94 8.64
N SER A 197 -7.91 -10.14 9.61
CA SER A 197 -7.14 -9.85 10.81
C SER A 197 -7.81 -10.40 12.07
N GLN A 198 -7.14 -10.30 13.20
CA GLN A 198 -7.64 -10.75 14.49
C GLN A 198 -7.09 -9.87 15.61
N TRP A 199 -7.89 -9.63 16.64
CA TRP A 199 -7.49 -8.90 17.84
C TRP A 199 -8.22 -9.44 19.08
N GLY A 200 -7.69 -9.10 20.26
CA GLY A 200 -8.37 -9.41 21.52
C GLY A 200 -9.63 -8.57 21.71
N LYS A 201 -9.56 -7.27 21.43
CA LYS A 201 -10.70 -6.35 21.53
C LYS A 201 -10.51 -5.19 20.55
N TRP A 202 -11.64 -4.64 20.06
CA TRP A 202 -11.67 -3.36 19.32
C TRP A 202 -12.45 -2.31 20.11
N THR A 203 -11.93 -1.08 20.15
CA THR A 203 -12.59 0.07 20.77
C THR A 203 -12.54 1.27 19.82
N GLY A 204 -13.51 2.16 19.98
CA GLY A 204 -13.61 3.38 19.20
C GLY A 204 -14.29 3.19 17.85
N ALA A 205 -14.85 4.28 17.38
CA ALA A 205 -15.43 4.43 16.05
C ALA A 205 -15.74 5.92 15.81
N SER A 206 -15.38 6.45 14.65
CA SER A 206 -15.78 7.81 14.30
C SER A 206 -16.81 7.82 13.18
N TRP A 207 -16.40 7.62 11.91
CA TRP A 207 -17.30 7.79 10.77
C TRP A 207 -17.60 6.48 10.05
N ASN A 208 -16.57 5.69 9.74
CA ASN A 208 -16.69 4.50 8.91
C ASN A 208 -15.60 3.48 9.25
N MET A 209 -15.98 2.38 9.88
CA MET A 209 -15.08 1.27 10.22
C MET A 209 -15.55 0.01 9.53
N VAL A 210 -14.69 -0.58 8.68
CA VAL A 210 -15.01 -1.74 7.84
C VAL A 210 -14.16 -2.94 8.24
N PHE A 211 -14.81 -4.07 8.44
CA PHE A 211 -14.21 -5.34 8.86
C PHE A 211 -14.58 -6.43 7.87
N VAL A 212 -13.60 -7.01 7.17
CA VAL A 212 -13.83 -7.98 6.09
C VAL A 212 -13.06 -9.26 6.37
N GLY A 213 -13.75 -10.35 6.70
CA GLY A 213 -13.12 -11.63 7.02
C GLY A 213 -12.30 -11.63 8.32
N ASP A 214 -12.53 -10.68 9.21
CA ASP A 214 -11.86 -10.64 10.51
C ASP A 214 -12.51 -11.63 11.48
N LEU A 215 -11.67 -12.33 12.28
CA LEU A 215 -12.19 -13.38 13.16
C LEU A 215 -12.94 -12.86 14.39
N THR A 216 -12.59 -11.66 14.84
CA THR A 216 -13.16 -11.03 16.04
C THR A 216 -13.68 -9.62 15.78
N PRO A 217 -14.61 -9.45 14.80
CA PRO A 217 -15.16 -8.13 14.54
C PRO A 217 -15.87 -7.60 15.78
N PRO A 218 -15.82 -6.27 16.04
CA PRO A 218 -16.41 -5.69 17.23
C PRO A 218 -17.93 -5.85 17.27
N ALA A 219 -18.49 -5.87 18.49
CA ALA A 219 -19.94 -5.85 18.70
C ALA A 219 -20.52 -4.48 18.30
N GLY A 220 -21.80 -4.46 17.94
CA GLY A 220 -22.50 -3.28 17.47
C GLY A 220 -22.68 -3.28 15.95
N GLU A 221 -23.60 -2.49 15.46
CA GLU A 221 -24.01 -2.47 14.06
C GLU A 221 -24.28 -1.05 13.59
N TRP A 222 -24.10 -0.86 12.27
CA TRP A 222 -24.45 0.37 11.59
C TRP A 222 -25.87 0.85 11.95
N PRO A 223 -26.11 2.14 12.13
CA PRO A 223 -25.19 3.26 11.94
C PRO A 223 -24.51 3.74 13.23
N LEU A 224 -24.72 3.09 14.36
CA LEU A 224 -24.13 3.47 15.65
C LEU A 224 -23.87 2.23 16.53
N PRO A 225 -22.63 1.82 16.64
CA PRO A 225 -21.42 2.37 16.01
C PRO A 225 -21.42 2.17 14.48
N PRO A 226 -20.63 2.97 13.71
CA PRO A 226 -20.59 2.90 12.26
C PRO A 226 -19.70 1.73 11.79
N TYR A 227 -20.07 0.51 12.16
CA TYR A 227 -19.35 -0.73 11.85
C TYR A 227 -20.00 -1.44 10.67
N THR A 228 -19.24 -1.60 9.59
CA THR A 228 -19.58 -2.47 8.46
C THR A 228 -18.83 -3.79 8.62
N LYS A 229 -19.55 -4.90 8.69
CA LYS A 229 -18.97 -6.23 8.90
C LYS A 229 -19.33 -7.16 7.76
N VAL A 230 -18.31 -7.73 7.11
CA VAL A 230 -18.46 -8.74 6.06
C VAL A 230 -17.74 -10.01 6.51
N ALA A 231 -18.47 -11.11 6.59
CA ALA A 231 -18.00 -12.33 7.26
C ALA A 231 -16.78 -13.00 6.61
N ALA A 232 -16.65 -12.87 5.29
CA ALA A 232 -15.55 -13.49 4.54
C ALA A 232 -15.07 -12.57 3.41
N VAL A 233 -13.78 -12.68 3.10
CA VAL A 233 -13.17 -12.06 1.91
C VAL A 233 -13.42 -12.96 0.71
N PRO A 234 -14.22 -12.54 -0.30
CA PRO A 234 -14.65 -13.45 -1.37
C PRO A 234 -13.51 -13.93 -2.25
N VAL A 235 -12.54 -13.09 -2.56
CA VAL A 235 -11.34 -13.46 -3.32
C VAL A 235 -10.18 -12.55 -2.93
N VAL A 236 -9.03 -13.13 -2.61
CA VAL A 236 -7.82 -12.37 -2.30
C VAL A 236 -6.56 -13.17 -2.55
N ARG A 237 -5.52 -12.50 -2.98
CA ARG A 237 -4.14 -12.95 -2.87
C ARG A 237 -3.41 -11.90 -2.06
N GLU A 238 -2.80 -12.33 -0.93
CA GLU A 238 -2.02 -11.42 -0.11
C GLU A 238 -0.81 -10.90 -0.90
N LYS A 239 -0.40 -9.68 -0.61
CA LYS A 239 0.79 -9.04 -1.21
C LYS A 239 2.01 -9.95 -1.16
N PRO A 240 2.77 -10.11 -2.25
CA PRO A 240 4.07 -10.79 -2.20
C PRO A 240 5.04 -10.09 -1.27
N PHE A 241 5.89 -10.86 -0.59
CA PHE A 241 6.88 -10.31 0.33
C PHE A 241 8.25 -10.97 0.21
N LEU A 242 9.28 -10.16 0.36
CA LEU A 242 10.67 -10.61 0.42
C LEU A 242 10.92 -11.29 1.77
N TYR A 243 11.63 -12.41 1.78
CA TYR A 243 12.05 -13.09 2.99
C TYR A 243 13.36 -13.86 2.79
N VAL A 244 14.00 -14.26 3.89
CA VAL A 244 15.21 -15.08 3.90
C VAL A 244 14.89 -16.44 4.49
N ASP A 245 15.26 -17.51 3.80
CA ASP A 245 15.05 -18.87 4.29
C ASP A 245 16.13 -19.28 5.33
N ALA A 246 15.96 -20.44 5.94
CA ALA A 246 16.92 -20.97 6.94
C ALA A 246 18.32 -21.24 6.40
N ARG A 247 18.53 -21.18 5.09
CA ARG A 247 19.84 -21.33 4.44
C ARG A 247 20.48 -19.99 4.06
N GLY A 248 19.80 -18.86 4.38
CA GLY A 248 20.25 -17.52 4.03
C GLY A 248 19.90 -17.09 2.60
N ASN A 249 19.09 -17.85 1.86
CA ASN A 249 18.69 -17.45 0.52
C ASN A 249 17.56 -16.41 0.58
N TYR A 250 17.67 -15.37 -0.25
CA TYR A 250 16.61 -14.39 -0.45
C TYR A 250 15.58 -14.91 -1.45
N LEU A 251 14.33 -14.87 -1.07
CA LEU A 251 13.19 -15.33 -1.87
C LEU A 251 12.04 -14.33 -1.77
N VAL A 252 11.19 -14.30 -2.78
CA VAL A 252 9.89 -13.63 -2.72
C VAL A 252 8.81 -14.69 -2.51
N ARG A 253 8.08 -14.59 -1.41
CA ARG A 253 6.89 -15.42 -1.17
C ARG A 253 5.73 -14.87 -1.98
N LEU A 254 5.16 -15.68 -2.83
CA LEU A 254 3.91 -15.41 -3.52
C LEU A 254 2.79 -16.20 -2.84
N PRO A 255 1.91 -15.56 -2.07
CA PRO A 255 0.79 -16.22 -1.42
C PRO A 255 -0.19 -16.85 -2.41
N ALA A 256 -0.85 -17.92 -1.99
CA ALA A 256 -1.90 -18.57 -2.77
C ALA A 256 -3.15 -17.69 -2.85
N LEU A 257 -3.88 -17.81 -3.97
CA LEU A 257 -5.22 -17.24 -4.08
C LEU A 257 -6.15 -17.94 -3.07
N ARG A 258 -6.92 -17.15 -2.35
CA ARG A 258 -7.91 -17.62 -1.38
C ARG A 258 -9.31 -17.15 -1.80
N HIS A 259 -10.30 -17.98 -1.54
CA HIS A 259 -11.70 -17.66 -1.72
C HIS A 259 -12.43 -17.82 -0.39
N ASP A 260 -13.44 -17.00 -0.16
CA ASP A 260 -14.32 -17.02 1.02
C ASP A 260 -13.52 -17.17 2.32
N SER A 261 -12.47 -16.36 2.44
CA SER A 261 -11.46 -16.51 3.49
C SER A 261 -11.69 -15.59 4.67
N SER A 262 -11.26 -16.05 5.84
CA SER A 262 -11.23 -15.25 7.07
C SER A 262 -9.95 -15.53 7.86
N GLY A 263 -9.57 -14.57 8.71
CA GLY A 263 -8.42 -14.63 9.60
C GLY A 263 -7.07 -14.66 8.92
N ILE A 264 -6.03 -14.59 9.75
CA ILE A 264 -4.63 -14.49 9.34
C ILE A 264 -4.13 -15.75 8.64
N THR A 265 -3.14 -15.59 7.74
CA THR A 265 -2.63 -16.68 6.89
C THR A 265 -1.45 -17.44 7.46
N TRP A 266 -0.78 -16.90 8.48
CA TRP A 266 0.54 -17.34 8.96
C TRP A 266 0.53 -18.00 10.35
N ARG A 267 -0.62 -18.07 11.05
CA ARG A 267 -0.71 -18.65 12.40
C ARG A 267 -0.31 -20.14 12.46
N GLY A 268 -0.53 -20.87 11.40
CA GLY A 268 -0.13 -22.28 11.27
C GLY A 268 1.28 -22.49 10.68
N GLY A 269 2.07 -21.43 10.53
CA GLY A 269 3.38 -21.45 9.90
C GLY A 269 3.43 -20.59 8.64
N VAL A 270 4.26 -20.97 7.68
CA VAL A 270 4.45 -20.20 6.45
C VAL A 270 3.15 -20.13 5.65
N THR A 271 2.73 -18.91 5.29
CA THR A 271 1.56 -18.67 4.43
C THR A 271 1.59 -19.57 3.19
N ALA A 272 0.48 -20.25 2.90
CA ALA A 272 0.36 -21.11 1.71
C ALA A 272 0.69 -20.33 0.42
N GLY A 273 1.36 -20.99 -0.54
CA GLY A 273 1.77 -20.37 -1.79
C GLY A 273 3.08 -20.95 -2.33
N ARG A 274 3.79 -20.20 -3.16
CA ARG A 274 5.11 -20.60 -3.71
C ARG A 274 6.17 -19.55 -3.40
N SER A 275 7.43 -19.98 -3.35
CA SER A 275 8.56 -19.06 -3.22
C SER A 275 9.30 -18.94 -4.56
N ILE A 276 9.68 -17.76 -4.91
CA ILE A 276 10.44 -17.44 -6.12
C ILE A 276 11.84 -17.01 -5.67
N PRO A 277 12.91 -17.69 -6.11
CA PRO A 277 14.27 -17.26 -5.79
C PRO A 277 14.55 -15.86 -6.32
N LEU A 278 15.25 -15.03 -5.54
CA LEU A 278 15.49 -13.63 -5.90
C LEU A 278 16.30 -13.48 -7.21
N ASN A 279 17.11 -14.48 -7.58
CA ASN A 279 17.81 -14.49 -8.86
C ASN A 279 16.91 -14.58 -10.11
N ARG A 280 15.59 -14.78 -9.92
CA ARG A 280 14.58 -14.66 -10.98
C ARG A 280 14.12 -13.22 -11.18
N PHE A 281 14.45 -12.35 -10.25
CA PHE A 281 14.16 -10.92 -10.33
C PHE A 281 15.38 -10.17 -10.87
N PHE A 282 15.09 -9.20 -11.72
CA PHE A 282 16.03 -8.12 -11.96
C PHE A 282 15.84 -7.08 -10.84
N ILE A 283 16.89 -6.82 -10.08
CA ILE A 283 16.88 -5.79 -9.04
C ILE A 283 17.17 -4.47 -9.76
N ALA A 284 16.12 -3.64 -9.85
CA ALA A 284 16.19 -2.34 -10.50
C ALA A 284 16.69 -1.27 -9.53
N HIS A 285 17.55 -0.40 -10.00
CA HIS A 285 18.07 0.74 -9.25
C HIS A 285 17.62 2.07 -9.88
N PRO A 286 17.48 3.15 -9.10
CA PRO A 286 17.25 4.49 -9.63
C PRO A 286 18.29 4.82 -10.71
N GLY A 287 17.82 5.27 -11.89
CA GLY A 287 18.66 5.47 -13.06
C GLY A 287 18.56 4.38 -14.13
N ASP A 288 18.02 3.20 -13.82
CA ASP A 288 17.70 2.22 -14.84
C ASP A 288 16.60 2.75 -15.76
N THR A 289 16.84 2.66 -17.08
CA THR A 289 15.89 3.17 -18.06
C THR A 289 14.71 2.22 -18.26
N ALA A 290 13.55 2.73 -18.62
CA ALA A 290 12.38 1.93 -18.96
C ALA A 290 12.70 0.87 -20.05
N SER A 291 13.52 1.21 -21.04
CA SER A 291 13.98 0.28 -22.07
C SER A 291 14.78 -0.89 -21.50
N ALA A 292 15.70 -0.63 -20.55
CA ALA A 292 16.48 -1.67 -19.89
C ALA A 292 15.58 -2.60 -19.05
N LEU A 293 14.64 -2.03 -18.29
CA LEU A 293 13.67 -2.78 -17.50
C LEU A 293 12.75 -3.64 -18.39
N ASN A 294 12.25 -3.09 -19.49
CA ASN A 294 11.46 -3.82 -20.47
C ASN A 294 12.25 -4.97 -21.13
N ALA A 295 13.55 -4.76 -21.39
CA ALA A 295 14.42 -5.82 -21.92
C ALA A 295 14.58 -6.99 -20.92
N GLN A 296 14.62 -6.73 -19.61
CA GLN A 296 14.65 -7.78 -18.58
C GLN A 296 13.31 -8.53 -18.48
N LEU A 297 12.19 -7.81 -18.51
CA LEU A 297 10.86 -8.43 -18.59
C LEU A 297 10.72 -9.33 -19.81
N ALA A 298 11.20 -8.89 -20.98
CA ALA A 298 11.18 -9.68 -22.22
C ALA A 298 12.04 -10.96 -22.13
N LYS A 299 13.15 -10.93 -21.37
CA LYS A 299 13.98 -12.13 -21.08
C LYS A 299 13.32 -13.09 -20.08
N GLY A 300 12.20 -12.71 -19.47
CA GLY A 300 11.46 -13.54 -18.51
C GLY A 300 11.80 -13.29 -17.04
N SER A 301 12.53 -12.22 -16.72
CA SER A 301 12.74 -11.80 -15.34
C SER A 301 11.46 -11.20 -14.76
N ASP A 302 11.30 -11.33 -13.44
CA ASP A 302 10.43 -10.50 -12.63
C ASP A 302 11.21 -9.21 -12.26
N LEU A 303 10.56 -8.17 -11.73
CA LEU A 303 11.24 -6.93 -11.31
C LEU A 303 11.11 -6.71 -9.81
N LEU A 304 12.21 -6.31 -9.18
CA LEU A 304 12.23 -5.77 -7.82
C LEU A 304 12.80 -4.35 -7.88
N PHE A 305 11.97 -3.36 -7.64
CA PHE A 305 12.39 -1.95 -7.58
C PHE A 305 12.94 -1.62 -6.19
N THR A 306 14.17 -1.13 -6.14
CA THR A 306 14.77 -0.59 -4.91
C THR A 306 14.28 0.84 -4.63
N PRO A 307 14.36 1.33 -3.39
CA PRO A 307 13.86 2.64 -3.03
C PRO A 307 14.50 3.77 -3.86
N GLY A 308 13.66 4.62 -4.44
CA GLY A 308 14.06 5.79 -5.23
C GLY A 308 13.01 6.19 -6.25
N ILE A 309 13.33 7.21 -7.04
CA ILE A 309 12.45 7.74 -8.09
C ILE A 309 13.01 7.33 -9.46
N TYR A 310 12.18 6.68 -10.26
CA TYR A 310 12.47 6.19 -11.61
C TYR A 310 11.77 7.07 -12.63
N GLU A 311 12.51 7.93 -13.32
CA GLU A 311 11.97 8.75 -14.40
C GLU A 311 11.85 7.91 -15.67
N LEU A 312 10.64 7.77 -16.18
CA LEU A 312 10.32 6.88 -17.29
C LEU A 312 10.02 7.68 -18.56
N THR A 313 10.75 7.40 -19.63
CA THR A 313 10.53 7.98 -20.96
C THR A 313 9.53 7.18 -21.80
N GLU A 314 9.21 5.97 -21.39
CA GLU A 314 8.22 5.06 -21.96
C GLU A 314 7.64 4.15 -20.86
N PRO A 315 6.50 3.49 -21.10
CA PRO A 315 5.90 2.62 -20.07
C PRO A 315 6.75 1.39 -19.75
N ILE A 316 6.71 0.94 -18.49
CA ILE A 316 7.06 -0.44 -18.13
C ILE A 316 5.94 -1.35 -18.68
N ARG A 317 6.29 -2.35 -19.52
CA ARG A 317 5.33 -3.23 -20.22
C ARG A 317 5.36 -4.65 -19.67
N VAL A 318 4.36 -5.02 -18.90
CA VAL A 318 4.23 -6.36 -18.33
C VAL A 318 3.37 -7.22 -19.27
N THR A 319 4.01 -7.94 -20.16
CA THR A 319 3.31 -8.72 -21.23
C THR A 319 3.25 -10.21 -20.96
N ARG A 320 4.03 -10.73 -20.00
CA ARG A 320 4.12 -12.15 -19.72
C ARG A 320 3.22 -12.51 -18.52
N PRO A 321 2.45 -13.62 -18.60
CA PRO A 321 1.64 -14.08 -17.47
C PRO A 321 2.53 -14.44 -16.25
N ARG A 322 1.95 -14.29 -15.06
CA ARG A 322 2.59 -14.60 -13.76
C ARG A 322 3.84 -13.78 -13.44
N THR A 323 4.03 -12.65 -14.11
CA THR A 323 5.12 -11.71 -13.80
C THR A 323 4.82 -10.99 -12.49
N VAL A 324 5.83 -10.86 -11.65
CA VAL A 324 5.79 -10.11 -10.41
C VAL A 324 6.63 -8.83 -10.57
N VAL A 325 6.02 -7.69 -10.27
CA VAL A 325 6.67 -6.39 -10.17
C VAL A 325 6.49 -5.92 -8.72
N LEU A 326 7.56 -5.90 -7.95
CA LEU A 326 7.54 -5.59 -6.52
C LEU A 326 8.42 -4.38 -6.22
N GLY A 327 7.91 -3.40 -5.48
CA GLY A 327 8.66 -2.27 -4.98
C GLY A 327 9.00 -2.39 -3.50
N LEU A 328 10.16 -1.87 -3.11
CA LEU A 328 10.58 -1.65 -1.74
C LEU A 328 10.63 -0.15 -1.46
N GLY A 329 10.32 0.26 -0.22
CA GLY A 329 10.50 1.63 0.26
C GLY A 329 9.78 2.68 -0.58
N PHE A 330 8.58 2.41 -1.03
CA PHE A 330 7.81 3.32 -1.89
C PHE A 330 8.53 3.70 -3.19
N ALA A 331 9.24 2.76 -3.83
CA ALA A 331 9.84 2.97 -5.15
C ALA A 331 8.83 3.67 -6.07
N THR A 332 9.24 4.80 -6.64
CA THR A 332 8.33 5.74 -7.32
C THR A 332 8.57 5.71 -8.82
N LEU A 333 7.55 5.40 -9.60
CA LEU A 333 7.58 5.44 -11.06
C LEU A 333 6.99 6.77 -11.55
N LYS A 334 7.76 7.54 -12.34
CA LYS A 334 7.37 8.87 -12.82
C LYS A 334 7.51 8.98 -14.34
N PRO A 335 6.41 8.90 -15.13
CA PRO A 335 6.47 9.12 -16.56
C PRO A 335 6.72 10.61 -16.84
N ILE A 336 7.77 10.93 -17.60
CA ILE A 336 8.16 12.32 -17.87
C ILE A 336 7.74 12.83 -19.25
N ASN A 337 7.30 11.95 -20.16
CA ASN A 337 6.94 12.26 -21.55
C ASN A 337 5.44 12.17 -21.85
N GLY A 338 4.56 12.19 -20.82
CA GLY A 338 3.12 12.07 -21.03
C GLY A 338 2.70 10.67 -21.49
N THR A 339 3.42 9.63 -21.06
CA THR A 339 3.08 8.22 -21.30
C THR A 339 2.54 7.58 -20.03
N ALA A 340 2.03 6.36 -20.10
CA ALA A 340 1.78 5.58 -18.90
C ALA A 340 3.11 5.27 -18.17
N ALA A 341 3.06 5.11 -16.85
CA ALA A 341 4.17 4.58 -16.07
C ALA A 341 4.29 3.07 -16.23
N LEU A 342 3.13 2.36 -16.20
CA LEU A 342 3.08 0.90 -16.33
C LEU A 342 1.84 0.46 -17.10
N THR A 343 2.02 -0.54 -17.96
CA THR A 343 0.91 -1.20 -18.67
C THR A 343 1.04 -2.71 -18.53
N THR A 344 -0.09 -3.43 -18.48
CA THR A 344 -0.11 -4.87 -18.55
C THR A 344 -0.80 -5.37 -19.83
N ALA A 345 -0.43 -6.55 -20.30
CA ALA A 345 -1.28 -7.29 -21.23
C ALA A 345 -2.46 -7.93 -20.49
N ASP A 346 -3.45 -8.40 -21.24
CA ASP A 346 -4.60 -9.16 -20.73
C ASP A 346 -4.21 -10.64 -20.51
N VAL A 347 -3.40 -10.89 -19.48
CA VAL A 347 -2.79 -12.19 -19.18
C VAL A 347 -2.88 -12.55 -17.70
N ASP A 348 -2.89 -13.85 -17.40
CA ASP A 348 -3.10 -14.37 -16.05
C ASP A 348 -2.00 -14.00 -15.05
N GLY A 349 -2.39 -13.62 -13.85
CA GLY A 349 -1.58 -13.64 -12.63
C GLY A 349 -0.42 -12.67 -12.61
N VAL A 350 -0.52 -11.57 -13.33
CA VAL A 350 0.38 -10.43 -13.15
C VAL A 350 0.15 -9.84 -11.76
N ILE A 351 1.22 -9.55 -11.05
CA ILE A 351 1.15 -8.89 -9.74
C ILE A 351 2.03 -7.66 -9.77
N VAL A 352 1.45 -6.53 -9.41
CA VAL A 352 2.17 -5.26 -9.23
C VAL A 352 1.95 -4.82 -7.78
N ALA A 353 3.02 -4.63 -7.02
CA ALA A 353 2.92 -4.41 -5.59
C ALA A 353 3.94 -3.39 -5.06
N GLY A 354 3.52 -2.57 -4.09
CA GLY A 354 4.40 -1.71 -3.30
C GLY A 354 5.04 -0.55 -4.07
N LEU A 355 4.32 0.08 -4.98
CA LEU A 355 4.83 1.18 -5.80
C LEU A 355 4.04 2.48 -5.59
N LEU A 356 4.73 3.60 -5.70
CA LEU A 356 4.12 4.91 -5.87
C LEU A 356 4.23 5.35 -7.34
N ILE A 357 3.14 5.78 -7.92
CA ILE A 357 3.07 6.31 -9.28
C ILE A 357 2.90 7.83 -9.19
N ASP A 358 3.88 8.56 -9.66
CA ASP A 358 3.91 10.02 -9.58
C ASP A 358 3.70 10.61 -10.98
N ALA A 359 2.68 11.43 -11.17
CA ALA A 359 2.42 12.02 -12.48
C ALA A 359 3.53 13.00 -12.86
N GLY A 360 3.99 12.93 -14.10
CA GLY A 360 4.93 13.90 -14.67
C GLY A 360 4.26 15.21 -15.11
N PRO A 361 5.05 16.22 -15.49
CA PRO A 361 4.52 17.53 -15.88
C PRO A 361 3.82 17.53 -17.25
N VAL A 362 4.10 16.55 -18.10
CA VAL A 362 3.41 16.32 -19.37
C VAL A 362 2.23 15.41 -19.11
N GLU A 363 1.04 15.81 -19.56
CA GLU A 363 -0.19 15.05 -19.29
C GLU A 363 -0.15 13.64 -19.86
N SER A 364 -0.38 12.64 -19.01
CA SER A 364 -0.50 11.25 -19.38
C SER A 364 -1.98 10.89 -19.64
N PRO A 365 -2.32 10.23 -20.74
CA PRO A 365 -3.68 9.73 -20.98
C PRO A 365 -4.14 8.75 -19.89
N VAL A 366 -3.18 8.02 -19.32
CA VAL A 366 -3.37 7.12 -18.17
C VAL A 366 -2.03 6.90 -17.49
N LEU A 367 -2.00 6.85 -16.15
CA LEU A 367 -0.75 6.56 -15.43
C LEU A 367 -0.48 5.05 -15.34
N VAL A 368 -1.49 4.26 -14.99
CA VAL A 368 -1.40 2.78 -15.03
C VAL A 368 -2.59 2.20 -15.78
N GLU A 369 -2.31 1.30 -16.73
CA GLU A 369 -3.33 0.60 -17.50
C GLU A 369 -3.20 -0.92 -17.35
N VAL A 370 -4.23 -1.55 -16.81
CA VAL A 370 -4.31 -3.00 -16.57
C VAL A 370 -5.13 -3.66 -17.67
N GLY A 371 -4.43 -4.30 -18.59
CA GLY A 371 -4.99 -4.81 -19.85
C GLY A 371 -5.27 -3.71 -20.87
N PRO A 372 -5.12 -3.98 -22.17
CA PRO A 372 -5.48 -3.04 -23.22
C PRO A 372 -7.00 -2.83 -23.30
N GLN A 373 -7.43 -1.76 -23.92
CA GLN A 373 -8.85 -1.53 -24.20
C GLN A 373 -9.44 -2.72 -24.96
N GLY A 374 -10.62 -3.20 -24.53
CA GLY A 374 -11.29 -4.37 -25.12
C GLY A 374 -10.79 -5.71 -24.55
N SER A 375 -10.04 -5.70 -23.45
CA SER A 375 -9.70 -6.92 -22.71
C SER A 375 -10.95 -7.71 -22.31
N HIS A 376 -10.90 -9.05 -22.47
CA HIS A 376 -12.04 -9.92 -22.18
C HIS A 376 -11.65 -11.31 -21.68
N ALA A 377 -10.36 -11.57 -21.46
CA ALA A 377 -9.90 -12.84 -20.92
C ALA A 377 -10.47 -13.09 -19.51
N ASN A 378 -10.60 -14.36 -19.15
CA ASN A 378 -11.07 -14.77 -17.83
C ASN A 378 -9.88 -15.12 -16.94
N HIS A 379 -9.63 -14.32 -15.94
CA HIS A 379 -8.52 -14.48 -15.00
C HIS A 379 -8.96 -15.04 -13.63
N ALA A 380 -10.19 -15.50 -13.45
CA ALA A 380 -10.73 -15.91 -12.16
C ALA A 380 -9.89 -16.98 -11.43
N ARG A 381 -9.18 -17.85 -12.16
CA ARG A 381 -8.29 -18.86 -11.58
C ARG A 381 -6.93 -18.32 -11.15
N ASN A 382 -6.52 -17.20 -11.71
CA ASN A 382 -5.24 -16.57 -11.40
C ASN A 382 -5.32 -15.06 -11.71
N PRO A 383 -6.01 -14.29 -10.86
CA PRO A 383 -6.27 -12.86 -11.04
C PRO A 383 -5.01 -12.02 -11.23
N ILE A 384 -5.17 -10.90 -11.91
CA ILE A 384 -4.21 -9.79 -11.85
C ILE A 384 -4.39 -9.12 -10.49
N CYS A 385 -3.29 -8.81 -9.79
CA CYS A 385 -3.34 -8.19 -8.47
C CYS A 385 -2.55 -6.88 -8.46
N LEU A 386 -3.14 -5.85 -7.84
CA LEU A 386 -2.52 -4.57 -7.54
C LEU A 386 -2.54 -4.41 -6.02
N ASP A 387 -1.39 -4.51 -5.37
CA ASP A 387 -1.29 -4.51 -3.91
C ASP A 387 -0.46 -3.29 -3.45
N ASP A 388 -1.02 -2.40 -2.63
CA ASP A 388 -0.34 -1.17 -2.19
C ASP A 388 0.23 -0.36 -3.37
N ILE A 389 -0.60 -0.06 -4.35
CA ILE A 389 -0.25 0.82 -5.46
C ILE A 389 -0.88 2.19 -5.22
N PHE A 390 -0.02 3.18 -5.08
CA PHE A 390 -0.44 4.54 -4.76
C PHE A 390 -0.19 5.48 -5.93
N PHE A 391 -1.01 6.51 -6.06
CA PHE A 391 -0.92 7.49 -7.14
C PHE A 391 -0.87 8.90 -6.57
N ARG A 392 -0.05 9.76 -7.18
CA ARG A 392 0.05 11.16 -6.81
C ARG A 392 0.11 12.06 -8.05
N VAL A 393 -0.82 12.99 -8.14
CA VAL A 393 -0.85 14.01 -9.20
C VAL A 393 -0.67 15.37 -8.57
N GLY A 394 0.54 15.94 -8.65
CA GLY A 394 0.89 17.17 -7.95
C GLY A 394 1.55 16.94 -6.59
N GLY A 395 1.66 17.97 -5.76
CA GLY A 395 2.25 17.93 -4.41
C GLY A 395 3.77 18.05 -4.40
N ALA A 396 4.49 17.17 -5.07
CA ALA A 396 5.95 17.28 -5.23
C ALA A 396 6.39 18.14 -6.43
N GLY A 397 5.46 18.68 -7.18
CA GLY A 397 5.66 19.46 -8.39
C GLY A 397 4.44 19.33 -9.29
N VAL A 398 4.46 19.94 -10.46
CA VAL A 398 3.36 19.82 -11.42
C VAL A 398 3.27 18.37 -11.92
N GLY A 399 2.11 17.75 -11.78
CA GLY A 399 1.76 16.45 -12.33
C GLY A 399 0.43 16.52 -13.05
N ARG A 400 0.26 15.77 -14.17
CA ARG A 400 -0.97 15.78 -14.97
C ARG A 400 -1.30 14.40 -15.50
N ALA A 401 -2.59 14.06 -15.42
CA ALA A 401 -3.13 12.85 -16.03
C ALA A 401 -4.58 13.09 -16.49
N VAL A 402 -5.07 12.24 -17.41
CA VAL A 402 -6.51 12.17 -17.71
C VAL A 402 -7.17 11.12 -16.81
N VAL A 403 -6.52 9.96 -16.64
CA VAL A 403 -6.96 8.89 -15.74
C VAL A 403 -5.74 8.38 -14.98
N ASP A 404 -5.85 8.21 -13.67
CA ASP A 404 -4.72 7.70 -12.90
C ASP A 404 -4.62 6.18 -13.00
N LEU A 405 -5.70 5.44 -12.74
CA LEU A 405 -5.74 3.99 -12.89
C LEU A 405 -6.90 3.55 -13.79
N ARG A 406 -6.58 2.81 -14.86
CA ARG A 406 -7.57 2.16 -15.73
C ARG A 406 -7.44 0.66 -15.67
N ILE A 407 -8.54 -0.02 -15.36
CA ILE A 407 -8.61 -1.49 -15.31
C ILE A 407 -9.54 -1.98 -16.41
N ASN A 408 -8.97 -2.55 -17.48
CA ASN A 408 -9.71 -3.13 -18.58
C ASN A 408 -9.85 -4.66 -18.44
N SER A 409 -8.88 -5.32 -17.78
CA SER A 409 -8.91 -6.78 -17.59
C SER A 409 -9.94 -7.20 -16.55
N ASN A 410 -10.60 -8.33 -16.81
CA ASN A 410 -11.53 -8.96 -15.87
C ASN A 410 -10.80 -9.55 -14.66
N ASP A 411 -11.54 -9.84 -13.61
CA ASP A 411 -11.07 -10.56 -12.41
C ASP A 411 -9.85 -9.92 -11.72
N THR A 412 -9.65 -8.62 -11.89
CA THR A 412 -8.55 -7.90 -11.23
C THR A 412 -8.87 -7.67 -9.75
N ILE A 413 -7.89 -7.86 -8.89
CA ILE A 413 -7.96 -7.54 -7.45
C ILE A 413 -7.13 -6.29 -7.20
N VAL A 414 -7.73 -5.28 -6.57
CA VAL A 414 -7.06 -4.09 -6.03
C VAL A 414 -7.09 -4.20 -4.51
N ASP A 415 -5.94 -4.32 -3.89
CA ASP A 415 -5.81 -4.55 -2.45
C ASP A 415 -5.00 -3.41 -1.81
N HIS A 416 -5.71 -2.38 -1.41
CA HIS A 416 -5.22 -1.12 -0.88
C HIS A 416 -4.58 -0.21 -1.93
N THR A 417 -5.26 0.88 -2.22
CA THR A 417 -4.74 1.95 -3.09
C THR A 417 -5.19 3.32 -2.58
N TRP A 418 -4.33 4.32 -2.74
CA TRP A 418 -4.70 5.72 -2.63
C TRP A 418 -4.38 6.42 -3.96
N ILE A 419 -5.39 6.96 -4.58
CA ILE A 419 -5.32 7.66 -5.86
C ILE A 419 -5.62 9.13 -5.56
N TRP A 420 -4.60 9.97 -5.58
CA TRP A 420 -4.65 11.31 -5.03
C TRP A 420 -4.24 12.38 -6.03
N ARG A 421 -5.18 13.23 -6.40
CA ARG A 421 -4.84 14.52 -6.97
C ARG A 421 -4.55 15.48 -5.82
N ALA A 422 -3.28 15.85 -5.64
CA ALA A 422 -2.84 16.61 -4.48
C ALA A 422 -3.60 17.93 -4.32
N ASP A 423 -4.08 18.20 -3.11
CA ASP A 423 -4.76 19.42 -2.70
C ASP A 423 -3.83 20.42 -2.02
N HIS A 424 -2.61 19.99 -1.69
CA HIS A 424 -1.56 20.80 -1.08
C HIS A 424 -0.15 20.39 -1.55
N GLY A 425 0.88 21.19 -1.19
CA GLY A 425 2.24 21.02 -1.68
C GLY A 425 2.55 21.93 -2.88
N SER A 426 3.47 21.52 -3.72
CA SER A 426 3.90 22.27 -4.91
C SER A 426 3.18 21.83 -6.17
N GLY A 427 2.93 22.76 -7.11
CA GLY A 427 2.30 22.43 -8.40
C GLY A 427 0.83 22.06 -8.28
N VAL A 428 0.13 22.58 -7.27
CA VAL A 428 -1.26 22.30 -6.94
C VAL A 428 -2.16 23.47 -7.35
N GLY A 429 -3.32 23.17 -7.91
CA GLY A 429 -4.34 24.13 -8.32
C GLY A 429 -5.20 23.58 -9.47
N TRP A 430 -6.43 24.09 -9.61
CA TRP A 430 -7.43 23.56 -10.54
C TRP A 430 -6.91 23.34 -11.97
N ASN A 431 -6.05 24.24 -12.47
CA ASN A 431 -5.47 24.18 -13.81
C ASN A 431 -3.98 23.77 -13.82
N LEU A 432 -3.41 23.37 -12.68
CA LEU A 432 -1.99 23.00 -12.59
C LEU A 432 -1.79 21.48 -12.56
N ASN A 433 -2.33 20.81 -11.57
CA ASN A 433 -2.28 19.36 -11.44
C ASN A 433 -3.61 18.76 -11.88
N THR A 434 -3.85 18.78 -13.19
CA THR A 434 -5.10 18.26 -13.76
C THR A 434 -5.13 16.73 -13.70
N SER A 435 -6.23 16.18 -13.20
CA SER A 435 -6.61 14.78 -13.36
C SER A 435 -8.13 14.68 -13.43
N ALA A 436 -8.64 14.15 -14.54
CA ALA A 436 -10.08 14.08 -14.74
C ALA A 436 -10.71 12.99 -13.88
N ASN A 437 -10.18 11.76 -13.91
CA ASN A 437 -10.73 10.64 -13.17
C ASN A 437 -9.63 9.87 -12.42
N GLY A 438 -9.92 9.46 -11.18
CA GLY A 438 -8.98 8.65 -10.40
C GLY A 438 -8.95 7.21 -10.90
N LEU A 439 -10.05 6.49 -10.76
CA LEU A 439 -10.17 5.09 -11.16
C LEU A 439 -11.25 4.91 -12.24
N VAL A 440 -10.90 4.25 -13.34
CA VAL A 440 -11.85 3.81 -14.36
C VAL A 440 -11.78 2.28 -14.49
N VAL A 441 -12.87 1.58 -14.20
CA VAL A 441 -12.98 0.12 -14.26
C VAL A 441 -13.87 -0.29 -15.42
N ASN A 442 -13.28 -0.89 -16.46
CA ASN A 442 -14.00 -1.47 -17.60
C ASN A 442 -14.12 -3.00 -17.50
N GLY A 443 -13.21 -3.64 -16.75
CA GLY A 443 -13.21 -5.08 -16.54
C GLY A 443 -14.37 -5.57 -15.68
N ASN A 444 -14.85 -6.79 -15.94
CA ASN A 444 -15.86 -7.44 -15.12
C ASN A 444 -15.23 -8.18 -13.92
N ARG A 445 -16.01 -8.36 -12.85
CA ARG A 445 -15.60 -9.10 -11.63
C ARG A 445 -14.32 -8.54 -10.98
N VAL A 446 -14.10 -7.23 -11.11
CA VAL A 446 -13.03 -6.53 -10.39
C VAL A 446 -13.43 -6.38 -8.94
N THR A 447 -12.51 -6.64 -8.02
CA THR A 447 -12.74 -6.51 -6.58
C THR A 447 -11.72 -5.54 -5.98
N ALA A 448 -12.20 -4.53 -5.27
CA ALA A 448 -11.36 -3.54 -4.57
C ALA A 448 -11.55 -3.62 -3.06
N TYR A 449 -10.44 -3.65 -2.33
CA TYR A 449 -10.38 -3.53 -0.87
C TYR A 449 -9.58 -2.30 -0.50
N GLY A 450 -10.11 -1.46 0.39
CA GLY A 450 -9.41 -0.24 0.82
C GLY A 450 -9.11 0.71 -0.33
N LEU A 451 -10.17 1.17 -0.97
CA LEU A 451 -10.13 2.10 -2.09
C LEU A 451 -10.25 3.54 -1.57
N PHE A 452 -9.15 4.29 -1.67
CA PHE A 452 -9.10 5.71 -1.33
C PHE A 452 -8.88 6.49 -2.63
N VAL A 453 -9.79 7.43 -2.98
CA VAL A 453 -9.67 8.23 -4.22
C VAL A 453 -10.13 9.66 -3.96
N GLU A 454 -9.27 10.64 -4.27
CA GLU A 454 -9.47 11.99 -3.79
C GLU A 454 -9.14 13.09 -4.80
N HIS A 455 -10.00 14.10 -4.84
CA HIS A 455 -9.83 15.41 -5.45
C HIS A 455 -9.79 15.46 -6.98
N HIS A 456 -10.27 14.44 -7.67
CA HIS A 456 -10.31 14.43 -9.14
C HIS A 456 -11.38 15.40 -9.68
N GLN A 457 -11.11 15.97 -10.84
CA GLN A 457 -11.95 17.04 -11.40
C GLN A 457 -13.28 16.55 -11.98
N GLN A 458 -13.39 15.23 -12.23
CA GLN A 458 -14.60 14.55 -12.64
C GLN A 458 -14.90 13.41 -11.64
N TYR A 459 -15.18 12.19 -12.12
CA TYR A 459 -15.44 11.06 -11.24
C TYR A 459 -14.16 10.62 -10.51
N GLU A 460 -14.25 10.48 -9.18
CA GLU A 460 -13.19 9.80 -8.46
C GLU A 460 -13.13 8.33 -8.89
N VAL A 461 -14.29 7.67 -8.99
CA VAL A 461 -14.44 6.30 -9.48
C VAL A 461 -15.51 6.25 -10.56
N LEU A 462 -15.17 5.75 -11.75
CA LEU A 462 -16.08 5.42 -12.82
C LEU A 462 -16.06 3.90 -13.08
N TRP A 463 -17.16 3.23 -12.79
CA TRP A 463 -17.27 1.78 -12.89
C TRP A 463 -18.20 1.36 -14.03
N ASN A 464 -17.62 0.75 -15.09
CA ASN A 464 -18.31 0.31 -16.29
C ASN A 464 -18.50 -1.22 -16.35
N GLY A 465 -17.73 -1.99 -15.57
CA GLY A 465 -17.75 -3.45 -15.59
C GLY A 465 -18.85 -4.04 -14.70
N ASN A 466 -19.33 -5.22 -15.04
CA ASN A 466 -20.31 -5.97 -14.26
C ASN A 466 -19.68 -6.81 -13.14
N ALA A 467 -20.49 -7.18 -12.15
CA ALA A 467 -20.10 -7.99 -10.99
C ALA A 467 -18.89 -7.41 -10.23
N GLY A 468 -18.77 -6.09 -10.23
CA GLY A 468 -17.77 -5.37 -9.45
C GLY A 468 -18.06 -5.42 -7.95
N ARG A 469 -17.02 -5.34 -7.13
CA ARG A 469 -17.15 -5.29 -5.67
C ARG A 469 -16.17 -4.30 -5.07
N THR A 470 -16.66 -3.50 -4.11
CA THR A 470 -15.84 -2.58 -3.33
C THR A 470 -16.09 -2.78 -1.84
N TYR A 471 -15.02 -3.03 -1.09
CA TYR A 471 -15.03 -3.12 0.37
C TYR A 471 -14.21 -1.97 0.93
N PHE A 472 -14.86 -1.04 1.55
CA PHE A 472 -14.35 0.24 2.01
C PHE A 472 -13.99 1.20 0.86
N TYR A 473 -14.69 2.29 0.83
CA TYR A 473 -14.39 3.44 -0.02
C TYR A 473 -14.28 4.71 0.82
N GLN A 474 -13.20 5.45 0.61
CA GLN A 474 -13.00 6.77 1.18
C GLN A 474 -12.71 7.75 0.07
N SER A 475 -13.36 8.89 0.11
CA SER A 475 -13.16 9.92 -0.90
C SER A 475 -13.34 11.31 -0.31
N GLU A 476 -12.45 12.17 -0.71
CA GLU A 476 -12.59 13.60 -0.56
C GLU A 476 -12.74 14.21 -1.96
N ILE A 477 -13.89 14.83 -2.21
CA ILE A 477 -14.13 15.47 -3.51
C ILE A 477 -13.25 16.73 -3.65
N PRO A 478 -12.99 17.25 -4.87
CA PRO A 478 -12.03 18.33 -5.05
C PRO A 478 -12.39 19.55 -4.20
N TYR A 479 -11.39 20.10 -3.53
CA TYR A 479 -11.51 21.26 -2.64
C TYR A 479 -11.49 22.60 -3.39
N ASP A 480 -10.93 22.62 -4.60
CA ASP A 480 -10.50 23.79 -5.35
C ASP A 480 -11.28 24.12 -6.64
N PRO A 481 -12.54 23.66 -6.85
CA PRO A 481 -13.30 24.18 -7.96
C PRO A 481 -13.44 25.70 -7.83
N PRO A 482 -13.07 26.48 -8.87
CA PRO A 482 -13.10 27.94 -8.76
C PRO A 482 -14.52 28.49 -8.70
N ASP A 483 -15.47 27.79 -9.26
CA ASP A 483 -16.90 28.08 -9.26
C ASP A 483 -17.72 26.82 -9.62
N GLN A 484 -19.03 26.90 -9.47
CA GLN A 484 -19.93 25.79 -9.80
C GLN A 484 -19.98 25.49 -11.31
N ALA A 485 -19.75 26.46 -12.17
CA ALA A 485 -19.77 26.24 -13.62
C ALA A 485 -18.58 25.35 -14.07
N SER A 486 -17.44 25.50 -13.41
CA SER A 486 -16.25 24.67 -13.63
C SER A 486 -16.39 23.27 -13.04
N TYR A 487 -17.37 23.06 -12.14
CA TYR A 487 -17.62 21.79 -11.46
C TYR A 487 -19.09 21.38 -11.65
N SER A 488 -19.42 20.92 -12.86
CA SER A 488 -20.75 20.43 -13.24
C SER A 488 -20.63 19.28 -14.22
N SER A 489 -21.38 18.20 -13.98
CA SER A 489 -21.38 17.00 -14.84
C SER A 489 -22.39 17.06 -15.99
N GLY A 490 -23.14 18.17 -16.12
CA GLY A 490 -24.09 18.38 -17.20
C GLY A 490 -25.50 18.68 -16.74
N VAL A 491 -26.49 18.05 -17.38
CA VAL A 491 -27.91 18.19 -17.03
C VAL A 491 -28.56 16.82 -16.92
N ASP A 492 -29.58 16.73 -16.07
CA ASP A 492 -30.38 15.52 -15.93
C ASP A 492 -31.41 15.37 -17.10
N ALA A 493 -32.20 14.30 -17.05
CA ALA A 493 -33.23 14.03 -18.06
C ALA A 493 -34.33 15.11 -18.13
N LYS A 494 -34.45 15.98 -17.12
CA LYS A 494 -35.38 17.10 -17.05
C LYS A 494 -34.75 18.41 -17.51
N GLY A 495 -33.48 18.41 -17.89
CA GLY A 495 -32.70 19.59 -18.27
C GLY A 495 -32.21 20.42 -17.09
N LEU A 496 -32.28 19.92 -15.86
CA LEU A 496 -31.72 20.58 -14.68
C LEU A 496 -30.22 20.29 -14.57
N ARG A 497 -29.45 21.33 -14.23
CA ARG A 497 -27.99 21.19 -14.04
C ARG A 497 -27.70 20.22 -12.89
N ILE A 498 -26.75 19.32 -13.13
CA ILE A 498 -26.17 18.46 -12.10
C ILE A 498 -24.88 19.14 -11.62
N ASP A 499 -24.92 19.64 -10.41
CA ASP A 499 -23.79 20.31 -9.78
C ASP A 499 -22.80 19.28 -9.24
N GLY A 500 -21.55 19.40 -9.66
CA GLY A 500 -20.46 18.47 -9.34
C GLY A 500 -20.49 17.17 -10.16
N TRP A 501 -19.48 16.35 -9.89
CA TRP A 501 -19.33 14.99 -10.41
C TRP A 501 -19.42 14.02 -9.24
N ALA A 502 -20.26 12.99 -9.37
CA ALA A 502 -20.38 11.99 -8.32
C ALA A 502 -19.00 11.39 -7.99
N SER A 503 -18.71 11.22 -6.70
CA SER A 503 -17.47 10.61 -6.26
C SER A 503 -17.38 9.15 -6.75
N TYR A 504 -18.48 8.40 -6.66
CA TYR A 504 -18.58 7.02 -7.14
C TYR A 504 -19.69 6.90 -8.18
N LYS A 505 -19.32 6.61 -9.42
CA LYS A 505 -20.26 6.43 -10.54
C LYS A 505 -20.25 4.99 -11.01
N VAL A 506 -21.41 4.33 -10.97
CA VAL A 506 -21.67 3.09 -11.71
C VAL A 506 -22.42 3.43 -12.98
N ALA A 507 -21.89 3.01 -14.13
CA ALA A 507 -22.45 3.35 -15.44
C ALA A 507 -23.84 2.71 -15.65
N ALA A 508 -24.70 3.38 -16.41
CA ALA A 508 -26.08 2.96 -16.64
C ALA A 508 -26.25 1.56 -17.26
N GLY A 509 -25.23 1.04 -17.97
CA GLY A 509 -25.22 -0.31 -18.55
C GLY A 509 -24.84 -1.44 -17.57
N VAL A 510 -24.41 -1.12 -16.36
CA VAL A 510 -24.02 -2.12 -15.35
C VAL A 510 -25.29 -2.69 -14.71
N VAL A 511 -25.39 -4.00 -14.67
CA VAL A 511 -26.55 -4.73 -14.13
C VAL A 511 -26.27 -5.40 -12.79
N SER A 512 -24.99 -5.51 -12.38
CA SER A 512 -24.63 -6.03 -11.05
C SER A 512 -23.36 -5.35 -10.53
N HIS A 513 -23.43 -4.88 -9.30
CA HIS A 513 -22.32 -4.27 -8.55
C HIS A 513 -22.65 -4.26 -7.08
N GLU A 514 -21.65 -4.37 -6.22
CA GLU A 514 -21.90 -4.37 -4.78
C GLU A 514 -20.79 -3.61 -4.04
N ALA A 515 -21.17 -2.70 -3.13
CA ALA A 515 -20.21 -1.89 -2.39
C ALA A 515 -20.61 -1.76 -0.91
N TRP A 516 -19.61 -1.80 -0.01
CA TRP A 516 -19.79 -1.73 1.44
C TRP A 516 -18.89 -0.69 2.08
N GLY A 517 -19.47 0.11 2.99
CA GLY A 517 -18.74 1.04 3.82
C GLY A 517 -18.12 2.19 3.04
N LEU A 518 -18.94 3.09 2.51
CA LEU A 518 -18.51 4.21 1.70
C LEU A 518 -18.61 5.53 2.49
N GLY A 519 -17.48 6.25 2.60
CA GLY A 519 -17.40 7.58 3.17
C GLY A 519 -16.99 8.61 2.12
N ILE A 520 -17.81 9.65 1.92
CA ILE A 520 -17.56 10.71 0.95
C ILE A 520 -17.63 12.06 1.66
N TYR A 521 -16.56 12.85 1.50
CA TYR A 521 -16.32 14.05 2.28
C TYR A 521 -16.08 15.25 1.37
N SER A 522 -16.50 16.43 1.81
CA SER A 522 -16.25 17.69 1.09
C SER A 522 -15.63 18.74 1.99
N VAL A 523 -14.66 19.49 1.45
CA VAL A 523 -14.08 20.71 2.02
C VAL A 523 -13.99 21.73 0.89
N PHE A 524 -15.09 22.39 0.55
CA PHE A 524 -15.06 23.40 -0.51
C PHE A 524 -14.38 24.68 -0.03
N ARG A 525 -13.42 25.18 -0.81
CA ARG A 525 -12.69 26.44 -0.53
C ARG A 525 -13.43 27.68 -1.06
N HIS A 526 -14.40 27.47 -1.94
CA HIS A 526 -15.22 28.54 -2.50
C HIS A 526 -16.68 28.41 -2.07
N PRO A 527 -17.34 29.53 -1.70
CA PRO A 527 -18.77 29.52 -1.36
C PRO A 527 -19.61 29.17 -2.60
N ASN A 528 -20.78 28.61 -2.38
CA ASN A 528 -21.78 28.25 -3.41
C ASN A 528 -21.35 27.11 -4.36
N VAL A 529 -20.36 26.30 -3.99
CA VAL A 529 -20.07 25.03 -4.67
C VAL A 529 -20.85 23.92 -3.96
N VAL A 530 -21.59 23.13 -4.74
CA VAL A 530 -22.44 22.04 -4.28
C VAL A 530 -22.12 20.79 -5.07
N LEU A 531 -22.22 19.63 -4.43
CA LEU A 531 -22.27 18.33 -5.08
C LEU A 531 -23.70 17.79 -5.00
N THR A 532 -24.37 17.63 -6.14
CA THR A 532 -25.76 17.17 -6.16
C THR A 532 -25.89 15.74 -5.63
N ARG A 533 -25.01 14.82 -6.05
CA ARG A 533 -25.05 13.40 -5.69
C ARG A 533 -23.66 12.89 -5.38
N ALA A 534 -23.47 12.33 -4.20
CA ALA A 534 -22.16 11.75 -3.86
C ALA A 534 -21.92 10.44 -4.63
N ILE A 535 -22.96 9.65 -4.85
CA ILE A 535 -22.92 8.38 -5.58
C ILE A 535 -24.00 8.40 -6.64
N GLU A 536 -23.68 7.91 -7.85
CA GLU A 536 -24.65 7.73 -8.94
C GLU A 536 -24.61 6.31 -9.47
N VAL A 537 -25.77 5.65 -9.54
CA VAL A 537 -25.86 4.24 -9.94
C VAL A 537 -27.12 3.97 -10.79
N PRO A 538 -27.13 2.91 -11.63
CA PRO A 538 -28.38 2.47 -12.26
C PRO A 538 -29.31 1.84 -11.23
N ASN A 539 -30.57 2.17 -11.28
CA ASN A 539 -31.60 1.59 -10.42
C ASN A 539 -31.96 0.17 -10.90
N THR A 540 -31.11 -0.80 -10.55
CA THR A 540 -31.29 -2.22 -10.84
C THR A 540 -31.11 -3.04 -9.56
N PRO A 541 -31.86 -4.17 -9.36
CA PRO A 541 -31.87 -4.90 -8.08
C PRO A 541 -30.52 -5.46 -7.63
N ASP A 542 -29.60 -5.73 -8.57
CA ASP A 542 -28.29 -6.32 -8.27
C ASP A 542 -27.14 -5.28 -8.27
N VAL A 543 -27.49 -3.98 -8.29
CA VAL A 543 -26.55 -2.89 -7.99
C VAL A 543 -26.85 -2.39 -6.59
N ARG A 544 -26.07 -2.84 -5.60
CA ARG A 544 -26.37 -2.67 -4.17
C ARG A 544 -25.25 -1.94 -3.46
N PHE A 545 -25.65 -1.00 -2.61
CA PHE A 545 -24.75 -0.21 -1.78
C PHE A 545 -25.16 -0.30 -0.32
N HIS A 546 -24.18 -0.57 0.55
CA HIS A 546 -24.39 -0.82 1.97
C HIS A 546 -23.55 0.15 2.80
N HIS A 547 -24.16 0.80 3.78
CA HIS A 547 -23.48 1.64 4.78
C HIS A 547 -22.71 2.80 4.15
N MET A 548 -23.45 3.82 3.74
CA MET A 548 -22.92 5.04 3.13
C MET A 548 -22.99 6.21 4.10
N ILE A 549 -21.94 7.04 4.13
CA ILE A 549 -21.92 8.30 4.89
C ILE A 549 -21.43 9.44 4.01
N THR A 550 -22.07 10.60 4.11
CA THR A 550 -21.60 11.85 3.52
C THR A 550 -21.43 12.91 4.59
N ILE A 551 -20.36 13.69 4.52
CA ILE A 551 -20.04 14.76 5.48
C ILE A 551 -19.49 15.96 4.72
N ALA A 552 -20.10 17.13 4.93
CA ALA A 552 -19.50 18.40 4.53
C ALA A 552 -18.72 18.96 5.73
N LEU A 553 -17.42 19.16 5.54
CA LEU A 553 -16.47 19.63 6.55
C LEU A 553 -16.24 21.14 6.38
N ASP A 554 -15.58 21.74 7.36
CA ASP A 554 -15.10 23.12 7.42
C ASP A 554 -16.17 24.20 7.55
N ASN A 555 -16.95 24.58 6.83
CA ASN A 555 -17.93 25.67 6.96
C ASN A 555 -18.60 26.03 5.63
N LEU A 556 -18.15 25.44 4.53
CA LEU A 556 -18.64 25.73 3.19
C LEU A 556 -19.10 24.45 2.50
N GLY A 557 -20.07 24.60 1.63
CA GLY A 557 -20.52 23.56 0.73
C GLY A 557 -21.57 22.61 1.29
N GLU A 558 -22.06 21.80 0.38
CA GLU A 558 -23.14 20.85 0.58
C GLU A 558 -22.95 19.65 -0.33
N ILE A 559 -23.31 18.47 0.17
CA ILE A 559 -23.58 17.28 -0.64
C ILE A 559 -25.08 17.03 -0.52
N SER A 560 -25.85 17.27 -1.58
CA SER A 560 -27.31 17.31 -1.50
C SER A 560 -27.96 15.93 -1.32
N HIS A 561 -27.36 14.87 -1.90
CA HIS A 561 -27.84 13.49 -1.77
C HIS A 561 -26.69 12.50 -1.58
N VAL A 562 -26.95 11.44 -0.80
CA VAL A 562 -25.98 10.37 -0.58
C VAL A 562 -25.79 9.52 -1.83
N ILE A 563 -26.88 9.07 -2.44
CA ILE A 563 -26.88 8.24 -3.64
C ILE A 563 -28.10 8.55 -4.51
N ASP A 564 -27.87 8.87 -5.77
CA ASP A 564 -28.89 9.37 -6.69
C ASP A 564 -29.72 10.50 -6.04
N ASP A 565 -31.02 10.34 -5.94
CA ASP A 565 -31.92 11.29 -5.26
C ASP A 565 -32.29 10.80 -3.83
N ALA A 566 -31.57 9.82 -3.27
CA ALA A 566 -31.80 9.26 -1.94
C ALA A 566 -30.81 9.79 -0.89
N GLY A 567 -31.26 9.82 0.37
CA GLY A 567 -30.56 10.47 1.47
C GLY A 567 -30.76 11.98 1.46
N GLY A 568 -30.57 12.61 2.62
CA GLY A 568 -30.69 14.06 2.78
C GLY A 568 -29.38 14.79 2.49
N ALA A 569 -29.41 16.11 2.60
CA ALA A 569 -28.24 16.93 2.42
C ALA A 569 -27.28 16.83 3.62
N ALA A 570 -26.01 16.58 3.34
CA ALA A 570 -24.93 16.79 4.27
C ALA A 570 -24.43 18.23 4.13
N THR A 571 -24.50 18.99 5.22
CA THR A 571 -24.18 20.42 5.22
C THR A 571 -23.12 20.76 6.26
N ALA A 572 -22.28 21.72 5.95
CA ALA A 572 -21.26 22.20 6.89
C ALA A 572 -21.85 23.14 7.95
N ARG A 573 -22.90 23.92 7.59
CA ARG A 573 -23.61 24.83 8.52
C ARG A 573 -25.13 24.80 8.30
N PRO A 574 -25.96 24.30 9.25
CA PRO A 574 -25.52 23.56 10.43
C PRO A 574 -24.77 22.27 10.03
N HIS A 575 -23.86 21.78 10.90
CA HIS A 575 -23.14 20.54 10.61
C HIS A 575 -24.10 19.35 10.66
N VAL A 576 -24.40 18.79 9.50
CA VAL A 576 -25.30 17.64 9.34
C VAL A 576 -24.59 16.57 8.52
N MET A 577 -24.36 15.41 9.13
CA MET A 577 -23.92 14.20 8.43
C MET A 577 -25.14 13.42 7.94
N GLN A 578 -25.02 12.76 6.81
CA GLN A 578 -26.02 11.83 6.33
C GLN A 578 -25.50 10.40 6.34
N LYS A 579 -26.35 9.49 6.78
CA LYS A 579 -26.07 8.06 6.80
C LYS A 579 -27.21 7.30 6.14
N LEU A 580 -26.89 6.43 5.21
CA LEU A 580 -27.86 5.56 4.53
C LEU A 580 -27.38 4.12 4.63
N ALA A 581 -28.24 3.23 5.15
CA ALA A 581 -27.86 1.85 5.43
C ALA A 581 -27.75 1.04 4.13
N GLU A 582 -28.70 1.16 3.23
CA GLU A 582 -28.80 0.36 2.01
C GLU A 582 -29.40 1.14 0.84
N PHE A 583 -29.02 0.75 -0.38
CA PHE A 583 -29.62 1.22 -1.63
C PHE A 583 -29.49 0.13 -2.71
N PRO A 584 -30.51 -0.11 -3.53
CA PRO A 584 -31.88 0.28 -3.42
C PRO A 584 -32.57 -0.35 -2.26
#